data_baf28cff59d0c8eaa77968ab6f799715
#
_entry.id   baf28cff59d0c8eaa77968ab6f799715
#
_cell.length_a   1.000
_cell.length_b   1.000
_cell.length_c   1.000
_cell.angle_alpha   90.00
_cell.angle_beta   90.00
_cell.angle_gamma   90.00
#
_symmetry.space_group_name_H-M   'P 1'
#
loop_
_entity.id
_entity.type
_entity.pdbx_description
1 polymer ?
#
loop_
_entity_poly.entity_id
_entity_poly.type
_entity_poly.pdbx_seq_one_letter_code
_entity_poly.pdbx_strand_id
1 'polypeptide(L)'
;GRKTLLSFPGGRPLKNRRNIVLTRDEDFAPQGVDVVHSIDEALAAVADEPVAWVIGGGEVYRQFLPYCAEAEVTHNHCTHAVDTYFPDLDADPAWEIAWRGGVATIASGEGDEGVDYEFVTYRRVEA
;
A
#
# COMPACT_ATOMS: atom_id res chain seq x y z
N GLY A 1 -3.37 0.20 7.92
CA GLY A 1 -4.61 0.05 8.69
C GLY A 1 -4.61 -1.16 9.60
N ARG A 2 -5.43 -1.14 10.62
CA ARG A 2 -5.56 -2.25 11.57
C ARG A 2 -5.89 -3.59 10.90
N LYS A 3 -6.84 -3.59 9.97
CA LYS A 3 -7.25 -4.81 9.25
C LYS A 3 -6.13 -5.40 8.42
N THR A 4 -5.27 -4.58 7.85
CA THR A 4 -4.10 -5.04 7.11
C THR A 4 -3.11 -5.76 8.02
N LEU A 5 -2.83 -5.21 9.22
CA LEU A 5 -1.99 -5.89 10.20
C LEU A 5 -2.59 -7.25 10.58
N LEU A 6 -3.89 -7.30 10.87
CA LEU A 6 -4.55 -8.53 11.29
C LEU A 6 -4.62 -9.58 10.16
N SER A 7 -4.41 -9.18 8.91
CA SER A 7 -4.34 -10.11 7.77
C SER A 7 -2.98 -10.81 7.63
N PHE A 8 -1.95 -10.32 8.31
CA PHE A 8 -0.62 -10.95 8.28
C PHE A 8 -0.63 -12.28 9.04
N PRO A 9 0.28 -13.22 8.71
CA PRO A 9 0.35 -14.50 9.39
C PRO A 9 0.41 -14.34 10.92
N GLY A 10 -0.57 -14.91 11.63
CA GLY A 10 -0.69 -14.78 13.09
C GLY A 10 -1.05 -13.38 13.58
N GLY A 11 -1.46 -12.45 12.69
CA GLY A 11 -1.73 -11.05 13.06
C GLY A 11 -0.49 -10.31 13.54
N ARG A 12 0.70 -10.75 13.16
CA ARG A 12 1.98 -10.22 13.63
C ARG A 12 2.55 -9.17 12.69
N PRO A 13 3.28 -8.16 13.23
CA PRO A 13 3.96 -7.19 12.39
C PRO A 13 5.05 -7.83 11.53
N LEU A 14 5.41 -7.14 10.44
CA LEU A 14 6.48 -7.57 9.56
C LEU A 14 7.82 -7.49 10.27
N LYS A 15 8.70 -8.49 10.04
CA LYS A 15 10.00 -8.60 10.70
C LYS A 15 11.02 -7.61 10.14
N ASN A 16 11.97 -7.23 10.97
CA ASN A 16 13.16 -6.45 10.60
C ASN A 16 12.82 -5.02 10.08
N ARG A 17 11.68 -4.47 10.54
CA ARG A 17 11.27 -3.12 10.16
C ARG A 17 10.32 -2.55 11.21
N ARG A 18 10.24 -1.24 11.21
CA ARG A 18 9.28 -0.53 12.04
C ARG A 18 7.89 -0.65 11.41
N ASN A 19 6.92 -1.04 12.20
CA ASN A 19 5.53 -1.16 11.78
C ASN A 19 4.70 -0.08 12.47
N ILE A 20 3.98 0.71 11.68
CA ILE A 20 3.11 1.78 12.17
C ILE A 20 1.69 1.48 11.73
N VAL A 21 0.76 1.48 12.68
CA VAL A 21 -0.65 1.22 12.41
C VAL A 21 -1.47 2.48 12.67
N LEU A 22 -2.25 2.88 11.66
CA LEU A 22 -3.20 3.97 11.76
C LEU A 22 -4.58 3.39 12.09
N THR A 23 -5.16 3.78 13.21
CA THR A 23 -6.49 3.34 13.63
C THR A 23 -7.18 4.41 14.48
N ARG A 24 -8.50 4.42 14.45
CA ARG A 24 -9.31 5.25 15.34
C ARG A 24 -9.53 4.60 16.72
N ASP A 25 -9.19 3.32 16.85
CA ASP A 25 -9.36 2.57 18.09
C ASP A 25 -8.22 2.91 19.06
N GLU A 26 -8.53 3.71 20.09
CA GLU A 26 -7.56 4.15 21.08
C GLU A 26 -7.08 3.01 22.00
N ASP A 27 -7.81 1.90 22.05
CA ASP A 27 -7.47 0.74 22.86
C ASP A 27 -6.62 -0.27 22.11
N PHE A 28 -6.43 -0.09 20.81
CA PHE A 28 -5.61 -0.98 19.98
C PHE A 28 -4.12 -0.69 20.22
N ALA A 29 -3.42 -1.61 20.86
CA ALA A 29 -2.02 -1.42 21.23
C ALA A 29 -1.25 -2.76 21.25
N PRO A 30 -1.15 -3.48 20.12
CA PRO A 30 -0.40 -4.74 20.09
C PRO A 30 1.10 -4.49 20.24
N GLN A 31 1.82 -5.51 20.71
CA GLN A 31 3.28 -5.44 20.84
C GLN A 31 3.94 -5.42 19.46
N GLY A 32 5.03 -4.68 19.36
CA GLY A 32 5.86 -4.65 18.15
C GLY A 32 5.40 -3.68 17.08
N VAL A 33 4.35 -2.89 17.34
CA VAL A 33 3.89 -1.85 16.43
C VAL A 33 3.79 -0.51 17.14
N ASP A 34 3.96 0.57 16.37
CA ASP A 34 3.64 1.92 16.81
C ASP A 34 2.22 2.24 16.34
N VAL A 35 1.35 2.64 17.24
CA VAL A 35 -0.03 2.99 16.91
C VAL A 35 -0.17 4.50 16.82
N VAL A 36 -0.75 4.97 15.71
CA VAL A 36 -1.07 6.38 15.50
C VAL A 36 -2.56 6.51 15.19
N HIS A 37 -3.13 7.67 15.45
CA HIS A 37 -4.58 7.90 15.34
C HIS A 37 -4.95 8.96 14.31
N SER A 38 -3.93 9.56 13.65
CA SER A 38 -4.16 10.54 12.59
C SER A 38 -3.05 10.49 11.55
N ILE A 39 -3.32 11.06 10.37
CA ILE A 39 -2.32 11.20 9.31
C ILE A 39 -1.16 12.06 9.81
N ASP A 40 -1.43 13.14 10.51
CA ASP A 40 -0.40 14.03 11.05
C ASP A 40 0.53 13.30 12.02
N GLU A 41 -0.01 12.46 12.90
CA GLU A 41 0.79 11.62 13.77
C GLU A 41 1.67 10.64 12.99
N ALA A 42 1.12 10.01 11.94
CA ALA A 42 1.86 9.08 11.11
C ALA A 42 3.01 9.78 10.37
N LEU A 43 2.76 10.94 9.79
CA LEU A 43 3.79 11.71 9.09
C LEU A 43 4.89 12.18 10.04
N ALA A 44 4.54 12.59 11.25
CA ALA A 44 5.51 12.96 12.27
C ALA A 44 6.36 11.75 12.70
N ALA A 45 5.75 10.58 12.80
CA ALA A 45 6.44 9.35 13.20
C ALA A 45 7.52 8.92 12.20
N VAL A 46 7.39 9.27 10.92
CA VAL A 46 8.33 8.89 9.86
C VAL A 46 9.17 10.06 9.35
N ALA A 47 9.08 11.22 9.97
CA ALA A 47 9.75 12.45 9.50
C ALA A 47 11.27 12.28 9.34
N ASP A 48 11.90 11.46 10.17
CA ASP A 48 13.35 11.20 10.15
C ASP A 48 13.73 9.96 9.33
N GLU A 49 12.75 9.25 8.76
CA GLU A 49 13.01 8.05 7.97
C GLU A 49 13.28 8.41 6.51
N PRO A 50 14.31 7.79 5.86
CA PRO A 50 14.58 8.06 4.45
C PRO A 50 13.46 7.56 3.53
N VAL A 51 12.79 6.47 3.88
CA VAL A 51 11.69 5.89 3.12
C VAL A 51 10.66 5.34 4.08
N ALA A 52 9.39 5.55 3.79
CA ALA A 52 8.26 4.90 4.45
C ALA A 52 7.32 4.34 3.41
N TRP A 53 6.88 3.10 3.60
CA TRP A 53 5.99 2.39 2.69
C TRP A 53 4.57 2.38 3.23
N VAL A 54 3.63 2.77 2.40
CA VAL A 54 2.19 2.67 2.69
C VAL A 54 1.68 1.37 2.05
N ILE A 55 1.24 0.43 2.87
CA ILE A 55 0.88 -0.92 2.39
C ILE A 55 -0.60 -1.26 2.55
N GLY A 56 -1.43 -0.30 2.89
CA GLY A 56 -2.88 -0.46 2.84
C GLY A 56 -3.63 -0.36 4.15
N GLY A 57 -4.89 -0.62 4.16
CA GLY A 57 -5.69 -0.93 2.96
C GLY A 57 -6.19 0.29 2.19
N GLY A 58 -7.28 0.12 1.44
CA GLY A 58 -7.81 1.11 0.51
C GLY A 58 -8.02 2.49 1.10
N GLU A 59 -8.56 2.58 2.31
CA GLU A 59 -8.77 3.86 2.99
C GLU A 59 -7.45 4.54 3.33
N VAL A 60 -6.46 3.79 3.80
CA VAL A 60 -5.12 4.30 4.11
C VAL A 60 -4.43 4.78 2.83
N TYR A 61 -4.54 4.04 1.73
CA TYR A 61 -4.00 4.48 0.44
C TYR A 61 -4.59 5.83 0.01
N ARG A 62 -5.90 5.99 0.10
CA ARG A 62 -6.57 7.25 -0.29
C ARG A 62 -6.10 8.43 0.56
N GLN A 63 -5.93 8.21 1.86
CA GLN A 63 -5.52 9.27 2.78
C GLN A 63 -4.06 9.68 2.60
N PHE A 64 -3.17 8.73 2.29
CA PHE A 64 -1.74 9.01 2.18
C PHE A 64 -1.27 9.33 0.78
N LEU A 65 -2.04 9.02 -0.27
CA LEU A 65 -1.64 9.24 -1.65
C LEU A 65 -1.17 10.69 -1.92
N PRO A 66 -1.82 11.74 -1.40
CA PRO A 66 -1.35 13.11 -1.59
C PRO A 66 0.05 13.39 -1.03
N TYR A 67 0.52 12.57 -0.12
CA TYR A 67 1.83 12.72 0.53
C TYR A 67 2.89 11.79 -0.06
N CYS A 68 2.52 10.89 -0.95
CA CYS A 68 3.43 9.94 -1.57
C CYS A 68 4.11 10.54 -2.80
N ALA A 69 5.41 10.27 -2.95
CA ALA A 69 6.17 10.66 -4.14
C ALA A 69 6.09 9.62 -5.25
N GLU A 70 6.00 8.35 -4.89
CA GLU A 70 5.97 7.22 -5.81
C GLU A 70 4.91 6.20 -5.39
N ALA A 71 4.41 5.45 -6.36
CA ALA A 71 3.52 4.33 -6.13
C ALA A 71 3.95 3.15 -6.99
N GLU A 72 4.13 1.99 -6.35
CA GLU A 72 4.41 0.74 -7.05
C GLU A 72 3.13 -0.08 -7.11
N VAL A 73 2.64 -0.32 -8.31
CA VAL A 73 1.33 -0.92 -8.56
C VAL A 73 1.48 -2.18 -9.40
N THR A 74 0.80 -3.23 -8.97
CA THR A 74 0.65 -4.43 -9.78
C THR A 74 -0.70 -4.36 -10.49
N HIS A 75 -0.68 -4.31 -11.83
CA HIS A 75 -1.88 -4.39 -12.65
C HIS A 75 -2.17 -5.84 -12.98
N ASN A 76 -3.31 -6.36 -12.51
CA ASN A 76 -3.78 -7.69 -12.85
C ASN A 76 -4.77 -7.58 -14.01
N HIS A 77 -4.54 -8.35 -15.08
CA HIS A 77 -5.38 -8.35 -16.28
C HIS A 77 -6.55 -9.33 -16.11
N CYS A 78 -7.32 -9.15 -15.05
CA CYS A 78 -8.50 -9.97 -14.76
C CYS A 78 -9.53 -9.15 -13.98
N THR A 79 -10.75 -9.68 -13.90
CA THR A 79 -11.82 -9.09 -13.11
C THR A 79 -12.20 -10.04 -12.00
N HIS A 80 -12.04 -9.60 -10.76
CA HIS A 80 -12.46 -10.33 -9.56
C HIS A 80 -13.40 -9.46 -8.74
N ALA A 81 -14.22 -10.08 -7.91
CA ALA A 81 -15.00 -9.37 -6.91
C ALA A 81 -14.04 -8.73 -5.91
N VAL A 82 -14.22 -7.44 -5.64
CA VAL A 82 -13.38 -6.70 -4.70
C VAL A 82 -14.24 -5.92 -3.72
N ASP A 83 -13.72 -5.71 -2.51
CA ASP A 83 -14.38 -4.93 -1.46
C ASP A 83 -13.82 -3.50 -1.37
N THR A 84 -12.69 -3.23 -2.02
CA THR A 84 -12.11 -1.88 -2.10
C THR A 84 -11.27 -1.75 -3.37
N TYR A 85 -11.11 -0.52 -3.86
CA TYR A 85 -10.33 -0.21 -5.05
C TYR A 85 -9.17 0.70 -4.72
N PHE A 86 -8.02 0.46 -5.35
CA PHE A 86 -6.93 1.42 -5.36
C PHE A 86 -7.25 2.55 -6.36
N PRO A 87 -6.88 3.82 -6.06
CA PRO A 87 -7.12 4.93 -6.98
C PRO A 87 -6.51 4.69 -8.36
N ASP A 88 -7.22 5.12 -9.42
CA ASP A 88 -6.75 5.00 -10.79
C ASP A 88 -5.73 6.10 -11.10
N LEU A 89 -4.45 5.75 -11.01
CA LEU A 89 -3.35 6.70 -11.25
C LEU A 89 -3.18 7.05 -12.73
N ASP A 90 -3.62 6.20 -13.64
CA ASP A 90 -3.58 6.49 -15.08
C ASP A 90 -4.53 7.64 -15.44
N ALA A 91 -5.63 7.78 -14.72
CA ALA A 91 -6.60 8.85 -14.92
C ALA A 91 -6.28 10.13 -14.15
N ASP A 92 -5.27 10.10 -13.26
CA ASP A 92 -4.91 11.22 -12.41
C ASP A 92 -3.75 12.02 -13.03
N PRO A 93 -3.97 13.30 -13.40
CA PRO A 93 -2.91 14.12 -14.01
C PRO A 93 -1.76 14.44 -13.06
N ALA A 94 -1.90 14.21 -11.76
CA ALA A 94 -0.82 14.39 -10.78
C ALA A 94 0.22 13.26 -10.82
N TRP A 95 -0.04 12.19 -11.56
CA TRP A 95 0.82 11.01 -11.63
C TRP A 95 1.22 10.71 -13.06
N GLU A 96 2.46 10.22 -13.23
CA GLU A 96 2.99 9.72 -14.50
C GLU A 96 3.62 8.35 -14.31
N ILE A 97 3.68 7.57 -15.39
CA ILE A 97 4.39 6.28 -15.37
C ILE A 97 5.89 6.57 -15.44
N ALA A 98 6.62 6.12 -14.41
CA ALA A 98 8.08 6.23 -14.35
C ALA A 98 8.76 4.98 -14.91
N TRP A 99 8.13 3.80 -14.75
CA TRP A 99 8.70 2.52 -15.20
C TRP A 99 7.61 1.46 -15.35
N ARG A 100 7.78 0.59 -16.35
CA ARG A 100 6.90 -0.56 -16.58
C ARG A 100 7.75 -1.82 -16.70
N GLY A 101 7.35 -2.87 -15.98
CA GLY A 101 8.07 -4.14 -15.94
C GLY A 101 7.75 -5.12 -17.08
N GLY A 102 6.76 -4.80 -17.89
CA GLY A 102 6.25 -5.73 -18.91
C GLY A 102 5.30 -6.78 -18.33
N VAL A 103 4.46 -7.34 -19.20
CA VAL A 103 3.44 -8.30 -18.81
C VAL A 103 4.05 -9.65 -18.50
N ALA A 104 3.66 -10.26 -17.38
CA ALA A 104 4.01 -11.63 -16.98
C ALA A 104 2.74 -12.39 -16.63
N THR A 105 2.86 -13.72 -16.50
CA THR A 105 1.72 -14.58 -16.18
C THR A 105 1.98 -15.29 -14.86
N ILE A 106 0.97 -15.36 -14.00
CA ILE A 106 1.08 -16.07 -12.72
C ILE A 106 1.29 -17.55 -13.00
N ALA A 107 2.33 -18.11 -12.37
CA ALA A 107 2.74 -19.49 -12.58
C ALA A 107 1.71 -20.49 -12.04
N SER A 108 1.77 -21.71 -12.58
CA SER A 108 0.93 -22.82 -12.13
C SER A 108 1.20 -23.14 -10.66
N GLY A 109 0.13 -23.31 -9.90
CA GLY A 109 0.18 -23.61 -8.46
C GLY A 109 0.24 -22.38 -7.55
N GLU A 110 0.35 -21.19 -8.11
CA GLU A 110 0.24 -19.94 -7.35
C GLU A 110 -1.16 -19.36 -7.53
N GLY A 111 -1.93 -19.00 -6.50
CA GLY A 111 -3.27 -18.42 -6.55
C GLY A 111 -3.70 -18.06 -7.99
N ASP A 112 -4.30 -17.08 -8.38
CA ASP A 112 -4.81 -16.66 -9.72
C ASP A 112 -3.98 -17.14 -10.96
N GLU A 113 -3.70 -18.43 -11.00
CA GLU A 113 -2.95 -19.09 -12.07
C GLU A 113 -3.47 -18.72 -13.45
N GLY A 114 -2.57 -18.40 -14.37
CA GLY A 114 -2.91 -17.99 -15.74
C GLY A 114 -3.32 -16.53 -15.89
N VAL A 115 -3.35 -15.76 -14.82
CA VAL A 115 -3.64 -14.33 -14.89
C VAL A 115 -2.39 -13.55 -15.28
N ASP A 116 -2.52 -12.69 -16.29
CA ASP A 116 -1.46 -11.78 -16.66
C ASP A 116 -1.37 -10.61 -15.69
N TYR A 117 -0.16 -10.17 -15.40
CA TYR A 117 0.07 -9.02 -14.53
C TYR A 117 1.25 -8.19 -15.02
N GLU A 118 1.30 -6.95 -14.55
CA GLU A 118 2.40 -6.04 -14.86
C GLU A 118 2.71 -5.18 -13.63
N PHE A 119 3.99 -5.08 -13.27
CA PHE A 119 4.45 -4.13 -12.27
C PHE A 119 4.68 -2.77 -12.92
N VAL A 120 4.11 -1.72 -12.35
CA VAL A 120 4.24 -0.36 -12.84
C VAL A 120 4.61 0.56 -11.69
N THR A 121 5.66 1.37 -11.89
CA THR A 121 6.03 2.42 -10.94
C THR A 121 5.50 3.75 -11.45
N TYR A 122 4.70 4.41 -10.64
CA TYR A 122 4.18 5.76 -10.89
C TYR A 122 4.98 6.75 -10.05
N ARG A 123 5.17 7.93 -10.59
CA ARG A 123 5.81 9.04 -9.89
C ARG A 123 4.90 10.26 -9.96
N ARG A 124 4.89 11.04 -8.88
CA ARG A 124 4.14 12.29 -8.87
C ARG A 124 4.78 13.28 -9.84
N VAL A 125 3.94 13.89 -10.66
CA VAL A 125 4.37 14.97 -11.55
C VAL A 125 4.66 16.20 -10.69
N GLU A 126 5.85 16.75 -10.82
CA GLU A 126 6.21 17.99 -10.13
C GLU A 126 5.52 19.18 -10.81
N ALA A 127 4.91 20.01 -9.98
CA ALA A 127 4.24 21.21 -10.47
C ALA A 127 5.25 22.32 -10.83
#